data_35b7c7f6d34f61c26e8f0cbd07007db4
#
_entry.id   35b7c7f6d34f61c26e8f0cbd07007db4
#
_cell.length_a   1.000
_cell.length_b   1.000
_cell.length_c   1.000
_cell.angle_alpha   90.00
_cell.angle_beta   90.00
_cell.angle_gamma   90.00
#
_symmetry.space_group_name_H-M   'P 1'
#
loop_
_entity.id
_entity.type
_entity.pdbx_description
1 polymer ?
#
loop_
_entity_poly.entity_id
_entity_poly.type
_entity_poly.pdbx_seq_one_letter_code
_entity_poly.pdbx_strand_id
1 'polypeptide(L)'
;MWSASLDAPEDPSMLRSRASVYASLLVTSLLATACRSRSSDSQPGGGAAVAVVASPAATGGKEQYFPLQSYRVGPYAAGGSGFFGGFIDYMQLVNIRDGGVNGVKLTWSECETEYIVERGVECYERLKGGLNGAPVAATNPLSVGIAYATIDRQTADKIPLITINHGRTDSTDGRVFPYVFPLSLNPYSEISAIVNFIGEREGGLDHLGGKKVVVLYHGSPYGKETQPIAELLANKYSFAVTHIEVPHPGTEQESQWLQIKKLAPNWIILRGWGIMNPVAIKTAAKVGFPVDHIIGNIWSNSEEDVIPAGSAGVGYIAITTHPSGRDFPVLQEVDRYVLSAGKGNMADPKRVGTGYYNLGINNGILNVEAVRVAQTKFGNKPLTGEQVRWGFEHINIDENRLKELGAVGLLQPIKLSCADHEGGGAVRFVQWDGTQFKRISDWVKADRALLRPIIEESSTKYAREKGITIRDCDGEARL
;
A
#
# COMPACT_ATOMS: atom_id res chain seq x y z
N MET A 1 -33.24 14.61 20.44
CA MET A 1 -34.27 15.59 19.98
C MET A 1 -33.55 16.80 19.43
N TRP A 2 -33.47 16.89 18.12
CA TRP A 2 -33.47 18.12 17.30
C TRP A 2 -33.37 17.66 15.86
N SER A 3 -34.53 17.62 15.22
CA SER A 3 -34.69 17.48 13.79
C SER A 3 -34.70 18.90 13.19
N ALA A 4 -33.98 19.09 12.12
CA ALA A 4 -34.18 20.23 11.22
C ALA A 4 -34.11 19.73 9.78
N SER A 5 -35.30 19.59 9.19
CA SER A 5 -35.52 19.54 7.75
C SER A 5 -35.27 20.91 7.16
N LEU A 6 -34.62 20.97 6.01
CA LEU A 6 -34.64 22.14 5.13
C LEU A 6 -35.01 21.70 3.72
N ASP A 7 -36.23 22.04 3.35
CA ASP A 7 -36.77 21.98 2.01
C ASP A 7 -36.07 23.00 1.10
N ALA A 8 -35.84 22.60 -0.15
CA ALA A 8 -35.47 23.49 -1.25
C ALA A 8 -36.72 24.06 -1.92
N PRO A 9 -36.71 25.25 -2.47
CA PRO A 9 -37.69 25.65 -3.49
C PRO A 9 -37.09 25.52 -4.89
N GLU A 10 -37.81 24.82 -5.75
CA GLU A 10 -37.71 24.87 -7.19
C GLU A 10 -38.21 26.23 -7.73
N ASP A 11 -37.55 26.77 -8.72
CA ASP A 11 -38.12 27.78 -9.59
C ASP A 11 -37.78 27.48 -11.07
N PRO A 12 -38.80 27.25 -11.92
CA PRO A 12 -38.61 26.93 -13.32
C PRO A 12 -39.01 28.12 -14.20
N SER A 13 -38.05 28.81 -14.76
CA SER A 13 -38.31 29.60 -15.97
C SER A 13 -37.03 30.08 -16.65
N MET A 14 -36.69 29.55 -17.83
CA MET A 14 -36.62 30.29 -19.10
C MET A 14 -36.23 29.41 -20.28
N LEU A 15 -37.23 29.17 -21.06
CA LEU A 15 -37.14 28.59 -22.40
C LEU A 15 -36.80 29.66 -23.47
N ARG A 16 -36.30 29.18 -24.61
CA ARG A 16 -36.19 29.75 -25.98
C ARG A 16 -34.87 30.44 -26.29
N SER A 17 -34.23 30.21 -27.37
CA SER A 17 -34.47 29.64 -28.68
C SER A 17 -33.23 29.93 -29.55
N ARG A 18 -32.83 29.06 -30.42
CA ARG A 18 -32.71 29.30 -31.88
C ARG A 18 -32.10 28.10 -32.61
N ALA A 19 -32.94 27.52 -33.44
CA ALA A 19 -32.55 26.62 -34.50
C ALA A 19 -32.06 27.41 -35.74
N SER A 20 -31.14 26.82 -36.50
CA SER A 20 -31.00 27.03 -37.95
C SER A 20 -30.15 25.86 -38.47
N VAL A 21 -30.71 24.98 -39.07
CA VAL A 21 -30.92 24.45 -40.43
C VAL A 21 -29.89 24.97 -41.45
N TYR A 22 -29.13 24.05 -42.05
CA TYR A 22 -28.92 23.94 -43.49
C TYR A 22 -28.54 22.52 -43.89
N ALA A 23 -29.20 22.12 -44.97
CA ALA A 23 -29.31 20.79 -45.53
C ALA A 23 -28.27 20.51 -46.63
N SER A 24 -28.04 19.22 -46.81
CA SER A 24 -27.81 18.45 -48.05
C SER A 24 -26.90 18.95 -49.15
N LEU A 25 -26.01 18.09 -49.61
CA LEU A 25 -25.94 17.66 -51.00
C LEU A 25 -25.08 16.38 -51.14
N LEU A 26 -25.73 15.33 -51.66
CA LEU A 26 -25.16 14.10 -52.24
C LEU A 26 -24.49 14.38 -53.58
N VAL A 27 -23.35 13.80 -53.85
CA VAL A 27 -23.00 13.34 -55.20
C VAL A 27 -22.10 12.10 -55.12
N THR A 28 -22.60 11.03 -55.70
CA THR A 28 -21.95 9.78 -56.09
C THR A 28 -21.01 9.97 -57.28
N SER A 29 -19.88 9.28 -57.32
CA SER A 29 -19.42 8.61 -58.57
C SER A 29 -18.19 7.71 -58.31
N LEU A 30 -18.26 6.57 -58.98
CA LEU A 30 -17.32 5.43 -59.04
C LEU A 30 -16.03 5.72 -59.83
N LEU A 31 -15.09 4.80 -59.63
CA LEU A 31 -14.17 4.09 -60.55
C LEU A 31 -12.66 4.21 -60.21
N ALA A 32 -12.17 3.09 -59.78
CA ALA A 32 -10.95 2.35 -60.08
C ALA A 32 -9.73 3.05 -60.73
N THR A 33 -8.56 2.87 -60.25
CA THR A 33 -7.48 2.01 -60.79
C THR A 33 -6.15 2.22 -60.05
N ALA A 34 -5.38 1.16 -59.95
CA ALA A 34 -4.11 1.03 -59.28
C ALA A 34 -2.99 1.95 -59.78
N CYS A 35 -2.07 2.33 -58.89
CA CYS A 35 -0.62 2.22 -59.12
C CYS A 35 0.18 2.58 -57.83
N ARG A 36 1.28 1.82 -57.68
CA ARG A 36 2.30 1.95 -56.65
C ARG A 36 3.00 3.31 -56.69
N SER A 37 3.24 3.90 -55.50
CA SER A 37 4.55 4.50 -55.22
C SER A 37 4.74 4.74 -53.70
N ARG A 38 5.95 4.51 -53.25
CA ARG A 38 6.46 4.78 -51.92
C ARG A 38 6.48 6.28 -51.65
N SER A 39 6.03 6.70 -50.47
CA SER A 39 6.63 7.84 -49.78
C SER A 39 6.31 7.76 -48.28
N SER A 40 7.31 8.00 -47.47
CA SER A 40 7.34 8.28 -46.05
C SER A 40 6.35 9.38 -45.68
N ASP A 41 5.53 9.18 -44.58
CA ASP A 41 5.29 10.27 -43.65
C ASP A 41 4.64 9.78 -42.36
N SER A 42 5.23 10.22 -41.29
CA SER A 42 4.83 10.52 -39.91
C SER A 42 3.40 10.13 -39.49
N GLN A 43 3.35 9.19 -38.57
CA GLN A 43 2.18 8.85 -37.77
C GLN A 43 2.13 9.71 -36.48
N PRO A 44 0.99 10.26 -36.09
CA PRO A 44 0.80 10.82 -34.75
C PRO A 44 0.29 9.73 -33.79
N GLY A 45 0.97 9.60 -32.65
CA GLY A 45 0.43 9.20 -31.38
C GLY A 45 -0.28 7.86 -31.27
N GLY A 46 0.46 6.77 -31.36
CA GLY A 46 0.03 5.48 -30.85
C GLY A 46 0.17 5.47 -29.33
N GLY A 47 -0.93 5.27 -28.59
CA GLY A 47 -0.88 4.97 -27.17
C GLY A 47 0.05 3.78 -26.94
N ALA A 48 1.04 3.96 -26.08
CA ALA A 48 1.98 2.91 -25.72
C ALA A 48 1.21 1.74 -25.11
N ALA A 49 1.17 0.64 -25.84
CA ALA A 49 0.70 -0.64 -25.30
C ALA A 49 1.62 -0.99 -24.11
N VAL A 50 1.06 -1.04 -22.91
CA VAL A 50 1.76 -1.45 -21.70
C VAL A 50 2.27 -2.86 -21.92
N ALA A 51 3.58 -3.00 -22.00
CA ALA A 51 4.21 -4.30 -22.15
C ALA A 51 3.98 -5.12 -20.87
N VAL A 52 3.23 -6.20 -20.98
CA VAL A 52 3.17 -7.22 -19.92
C VAL A 52 4.49 -7.99 -20.00
N VAL A 53 5.39 -7.72 -19.07
CA VAL A 53 6.60 -8.52 -18.91
C VAL A 53 6.19 -9.80 -18.18
N ALA A 54 5.91 -10.85 -18.96
CA ALA A 54 5.61 -12.16 -18.42
C ALA A 54 6.89 -12.84 -17.90
N SER A 55 6.75 -13.56 -16.81
CA SER A 55 7.78 -14.52 -16.36
C SER A 55 8.09 -15.53 -17.46
N PRO A 56 9.31 -16.08 -17.53
CA PRO A 56 9.66 -17.04 -18.57
C PRO A 56 8.67 -18.22 -18.60
N ALA A 57 8.23 -18.57 -19.79
CA ALA A 57 7.25 -19.62 -20.02
C ALA A 57 7.69 -20.94 -19.37
N ALA A 58 6.82 -21.47 -18.53
CA ALA A 58 7.04 -22.74 -17.86
C ALA A 58 6.50 -23.89 -18.68
N THR A 59 7.28 -24.94 -18.74
CA THR A 59 6.89 -26.24 -19.25
C THR A 59 6.10 -26.97 -18.18
N GLY A 60 4.78 -27.11 -18.34
CA GLY A 60 3.88 -28.08 -17.69
C GLY A 60 4.12 -28.46 -16.22
N GLY A 61 4.52 -27.52 -15.37
CA GLY A 61 4.80 -27.71 -13.95
C GLY A 61 3.71 -27.18 -13.03
N LYS A 62 3.75 -27.60 -11.79
CA LYS A 62 2.88 -27.06 -10.71
C LYS A 62 3.31 -25.62 -10.44
N GLU A 63 2.44 -24.64 -10.73
CA GLU A 63 2.74 -23.21 -10.58
C GLU A 63 1.68 -22.50 -9.75
N GLN A 64 2.13 -21.54 -8.92
CA GLN A 64 1.28 -20.63 -8.17
C GLN A 64 1.48 -19.22 -8.72
N TYR A 65 0.40 -18.56 -9.13
CA TYR A 65 0.44 -17.28 -9.80
C TYR A 65 0.14 -16.09 -8.87
N PHE A 66 0.93 -15.03 -9.01
CA PHE A 66 0.76 -13.74 -8.36
C PHE A 66 0.59 -12.63 -9.40
N PRO A 67 -0.62 -12.13 -9.66
CA PRO A 67 -0.82 -10.94 -10.48
C PRO A 67 -0.33 -9.69 -9.74
N LEU A 68 0.48 -8.86 -10.39
CA LEU A 68 1.05 -7.66 -9.82
C LEU A 68 0.48 -6.42 -10.52
N GLN A 69 -0.41 -5.70 -9.84
CA GLN A 69 -0.92 -4.39 -10.27
C GLN A 69 0.13 -3.35 -9.90
N SER A 70 1.25 -3.34 -10.64
CA SER A 70 2.41 -2.52 -10.34
C SER A 70 2.28 -1.09 -10.86
N TYR A 71 3.17 -0.21 -10.39
CA TYR A 71 3.40 1.11 -10.97
C TYR A 71 4.89 1.43 -10.91
N ARG A 72 5.50 1.49 -12.09
CA ARG A 72 6.94 1.71 -12.30
C ARG A 72 7.24 3.08 -12.88
N VAL A 73 6.20 3.82 -13.25
CA VAL A 73 6.29 5.17 -13.84
C VAL A 73 5.43 6.17 -13.09
N GLY A 74 5.67 7.48 -13.33
CA GLY A 74 4.90 8.56 -12.70
C GLY A 74 5.44 8.99 -11.32
N PRO A 75 4.70 9.85 -10.61
CA PRO A 75 5.17 10.50 -9.37
C PRO A 75 5.34 9.55 -8.17
N TYR A 76 4.83 8.33 -8.28
CA TYR A 76 4.88 7.29 -7.24
C TYR A 76 5.84 6.14 -7.62
N ALA A 77 6.50 6.22 -8.77
CA ALA A 77 7.35 5.17 -9.31
C ALA A 77 8.50 4.75 -8.37
N ALA A 78 9.01 5.66 -7.57
CA ALA A 78 10.05 5.35 -6.61
C ALA A 78 9.59 4.26 -5.62
N GLY A 79 8.45 4.47 -4.97
CA GLY A 79 7.87 3.50 -4.05
C GLY A 79 7.45 2.21 -4.74
N GLY A 80 6.73 2.31 -5.87
CA GLY A 80 6.28 1.14 -6.63
C GLY A 80 7.44 0.28 -7.14
N SER A 81 8.48 0.89 -7.70
CA SER A 81 9.65 0.16 -8.18
C SER A 81 10.37 -0.58 -7.06
N GLY A 82 10.56 0.07 -5.90
CA GLY A 82 11.18 -0.57 -4.74
C GLY A 82 10.35 -1.78 -4.27
N PHE A 83 9.08 -1.56 -3.98
CA PHE A 83 8.19 -2.60 -3.46
C PHE A 83 8.06 -3.81 -4.41
N PHE A 84 7.67 -3.59 -5.66
CA PHE A 84 7.49 -4.70 -6.60
C PHE A 84 8.83 -5.33 -6.97
N GLY A 85 9.94 -4.58 -6.97
CA GLY A 85 11.29 -5.12 -7.14
C GLY A 85 11.66 -6.10 -6.04
N GLY A 86 11.50 -5.71 -4.78
CA GLY A 86 11.77 -6.59 -3.63
C GLY A 86 10.84 -7.80 -3.60
N PHE A 87 9.56 -7.62 -3.91
CA PHE A 87 8.60 -8.73 -3.94
C PHE A 87 8.97 -9.77 -5.01
N ILE A 88 9.29 -9.33 -6.22
CA ILE A 88 9.70 -10.22 -7.31
C ILE A 88 11.03 -10.92 -6.97
N ASP A 89 12.01 -10.18 -6.43
CA ASP A 89 13.31 -10.75 -6.08
C ASP A 89 13.18 -11.81 -4.98
N TYR A 90 12.26 -11.63 -4.02
CA TYR A 90 11.98 -12.68 -3.04
C TYR A 90 11.33 -13.92 -3.66
N MET A 91 10.36 -13.76 -4.56
CA MET A 91 9.78 -14.90 -5.29
C MET A 91 10.82 -15.63 -6.14
N GLN A 92 11.74 -14.89 -6.77
CA GLN A 92 12.86 -15.46 -7.50
C GLN A 92 13.82 -16.23 -6.57
N LEU A 93 14.13 -15.66 -5.39
CA LEU A 93 14.94 -16.35 -4.38
C LEU A 93 14.34 -17.70 -4.04
N VAL A 94 13.05 -17.76 -3.72
CA VAL A 94 12.34 -19.01 -3.37
C VAL A 94 12.38 -19.99 -4.53
N ASN A 95 12.19 -19.54 -5.77
CA ASN A 95 12.26 -20.40 -6.94
C ASN A 95 13.66 -20.96 -7.21
N ILE A 96 14.70 -20.13 -7.05
CA ILE A 96 16.09 -20.51 -7.38
C ILE A 96 16.69 -21.35 -6.25
N ARG A 97 16.54 -20.91 -5.00
CA ARG A 97 17.13 -21.57 -3.84
C ARG A 97 16.37 -22.84 -3.45
N ASP A 98 15.03 -22.77 -3.42
CA ASP A 98 14.17 -23.80 -2.84
C ASP A 98 13.43 -24.64 -3.91
N GLY A 99 13.51 -24.29 -5.19
CA GLY A 99 12.73 -24.92 -6.25
C GLY A 99 11.22 -24.58 -6.20
N GLY A 100 10.87 -23.48 -5.56
CA GLY A 100 9.50 -23.05 -5.29
C GLY A 100 9.03 -23.43 -3.88
N VAL A 101 7.73 -23.26 -3.60
CA VAL A 101 7.13 -23.63 -2.32
C VAL A 101 6.72 -25.11 -2.37
N ASN A 102 7.49 -25.97 -1.69
CA ASN A 102 7.29 -27.43 -1.71
C ASN A 102 7.15 -27.99 -3.14
N GLY A 103 8.02 -27.53 -4.07
CA GLY A 103 8.03 -27.97 -5.47
C GLY A 103 6.98 -27.29 -6.37
N VAL A 104 6.25 -26.29 -5.86
CA VAL A 104 5.34 -25.43 -6.64
C VAL A 104 6.07 -24.11 -6.94
N LYS A 105 6.36 -23.85 -8.22
CA LYS A 105 7.04 -22.63 -8.65
C LYS A 105 6.13 -21.42 -8.53
N LEU A 106 6.69 -20.29 -8.16
CA LEU A 106 6.01 -19.00 -8.12
C LEU A 106 6.14 -18.32 -9.49
N THR A 107 5.03 -17.89 -10.05
CA THR A 107 4.97 -17.14 -11.30
C THR A 107 4.23 -15.84 -11.09
N TRP A 108 4.52 -14.84 -11.90
CA TRP A 108 3.91 -13.51 -11.83
C TRP A 108 3.82 -12.85 -13.20
N SER A 109 2.97 -11.87 -13.30
CA SER A 109 2.98 -10.90 -14.39
C SER A 109 2.65 -9.52 -13.84
N GLU A 110 3.33 -8.50 -14.35
CA GLU A 110 3.09 -7.11 -13.98
C GLU A 110 2.08 -6.47 -14.95
N CYS A 111 1.19 -5.66 -14.39
CA CYS A 111 0.30 -4.79 -15.14
C CYS A 111 0.47 -3.38 -14.61
N GLU A 112 1.01 -2.47 -15.46
CA GLU A 112 1.29 -1.09 -15.09
C GLU A 112 0.00 -0.28 -14.88
N THR A 113 -0.17 0.26 -13.69
CA THR A 113 -1.35 1.04 -13.30
C THR A 113 -1.12 2.53 -13.29
N GLU A 114 0.14 3.00 -13.27
CA GLU A 114 0.53 4.40 -13.01
C GLU A 114 -0.13 4.97 -11.73
N TYR A 115 -0.50 4.10 -10.79
CA TYR A 115 -1.27 4.46 -9.58
C TYR A 115 -2.70 4.97 -9.87
N ILE A 116 -3.23 4.72 -11.08
CA ILE A 116 -4.56 5.15 -11.54
C ILE A 116 -5.59 4.05 -11.21
N VAL A 117 -6.69 4.42 -10.54
CA VAL A 117 -7.68 3.46 -10.02
C VAL A 117 -8.32 2.65 -11.14
N GLU A 118 -8.75 3.30 -12.22
CA GLU A 118 -9.41 2.67 -13.37
C GLU A 118 -8.50 1.64 -14.04
N ARG A 119 -7.20 1.96 -14.20
CA ARG A 119 -6.20 1.02 -14.71
C ARG A 119 -5.99 -0.16 -13.75
N GLY A 120 -5.98 0.12 -12.44
CA GLY A 120 -5.87 -0.92 -11.44
C GLY A 120 -7.03 -1.91 -11.47
N VAL A 121 -8.26 -1.43 -11.67
CA VAL A 121 -9.45 -2.28 -11.87
C VAL A 121 -9.35 -3.09 -13.16
N GLU A 122 -8.94 -2.46 -14.27
CA GLU A 122 -8.71 -3.16 -15.55
C GLU A 122 -7.64 -4.26 -15.41
N CYS A 123 -6.51 -3.94 -14.77
CA CYS A 123 -5.45 -4.91 -14.49
C CYS A 123 -5.97 -6.11 -13.67
N TYR A 124 -6.79 -5.84 -12.64
CA TYR A 124 -7.41 -6.89 -11.85
C TYR A 124 -8.27 -7.81 -12.73
N GLU A 125 -9.21 -7.25 -13.48
CA GLU A 125 -10.12 -8.04 -14.33
C GLU A 125 -9.38 -8.87 -15.37
N ARG A 126 -8.29 -8.35 -15.91
CA ARG A 126 -7.46 -9.05 -16.91
C ARG A 126 -6.64 -10.19 -16.31
N LEU A 127 -6.18 -10.06 -15.06
CA LEU A 127 -5.23 -10.99 -14.45
C LEU A 127 -5.89 -12.01 -13.50
N LYS A 128 -7.10 -11.76 -13.01
CA LYS A 128 -7.77 -12.58 -12.02
C LYS A 128 -8.06 -14.02 -12.45
N GLY A 129 -8.06 -14.29 -13.75
CA GLY A 129 -8.26 -15.65 -14.31
C GLY A 129 -7.07 -16.60 -14.16
N GLY A 130 -5.96 -16.13 -13.63
CA GLY A 130 -4.72 -16.92 -13.54
C GLY A 130 -3.83 -16.80 -14.77
N LEU A 131 -2.74 -17.56 -14.79
CA LEU A 131 -1.76 -17.57 -15.87
C LEU A 131 -1.46 -19.01 -16.30
N ASN A 132 -1.70 -19.35 -17.55
CA ASN A 132 -1.41 -20.70 -18.10
C ASN A 132 -1.99 -21.85 -17.26
N GLY A 133 -3.16 -21.65 -16.65
CA GLY A 133 -3.80 -22.62 -15.77
C GLY A 133 -3.31 -22.57 -14.31
N ALA A 134 -2.32 -21.76 -13.98
CA ALA A 134 -1.91 -21.52 -12.60
C ALA A 134 -2.93 -20.61 -11.89
N PRO A 135 -3.50 -21.03 -10.74
CA PRO A 135 -4.48 -20.24 -10.02
C PRO A 135 -3.84 -19.04 -9.33
N VAL A 136 -4.63 -17.96 -9.15
CA VAL A 136 -4.22 -16.76 -8.42
C VAL A 136 -4.11 -17.07 -6.93
N ALA A 137 -2.97 -16.72 -6.32
CA ALA A 137 -2.76 -16.82 -4.88
C ALA A 137 -3.39 -15.62 -4.13
N ALA A 138 -2.96 -14.42 -4.49
CA ALA A 138 -3.38 -13.16 -3.90
C ALA A 138 -3.04 -12.00 -4.85
N THR A 139 -3.69 -10.85 -4.65
CA THR A 139 -3.34 -9.58 -5.32
C THR A 139 -2.72 -8.59 -4.34
N ASN A 140 -1.82 -7.75 -4.83
CA ASN A 140 -1.05 -6.80 -4.02
C ASN A 140 -0.98 -5.42 -4.73
N PRO A 141 -2.08 -4.65 -4.82
CA PRO A 141 -2.11 -3.43 -5.66
C PRO A 141 -1.28 -2.26 -5.13
N LEU A 142 -0.86 -2.29 -3.88
CA LEU A 142 -0.15 -1.19 -3.19
C LEU A 142 -0.80 0.18 -3.43
N SER A 143 -2.12 0.24 -3.46
CA SER A 143 -2.91 1.46 -3.68
C SER A 143 -4.25 1.35 -2.97
N VAL A 144 -4.52 2.30 -2.07
CA VAL A 144 -5.81 2.36 -1.35
C VAL A 144 -6.98 2.55 -2.29
N GLY A 145 -6.81 3.40 -3.32
CA GLY A 145 -7.87 3.63 -4.31
C GLY A 145 -8.23 2.36 -5.09
N ILE A 146 -7.22 1.63 -5.58
CA ILE A 146 -7.43 0.36 -6.28
C ILE A 146 -8.01 -0.70 -5.33
N ALA A 147 -7.50 -0.79 -4.09
CA ALA A 147 -8.01 -1.72 -3.10
C ALA A 147 -9.51 -1.49 -2.86
N TYR A 148 -9.93 -0.24 -2.60
CA TYR A 148 -11.35 0.09 -2.38
C TYR A 148 -12.23 -0.22 -3.58
N ALA A 149 -11.74 0.03 -4.79
CA ALA A 149 -12.49 -0.24 -6.02
C ALA A 149 -12.64 -1.74 -6.32
N THR A 150 -11.81 -2.60 -5.72
CA THR A 150 -11.77 -4.04 -6.01
C THR A 150 -12.20 -4.96 -4.86
N ILE A 151 -12.44 -4.44 -3.65
CA ILE A 151 -12.82 -5.24 -2.46
C ILE A 151 -14.01 -6.18 -2.75
N ASP A 152 -15.12 -5.64 -3.26
CA ASP A 152 -16.35 -6.42 -3.48
C ASP A 152 -16.12 -7.50 -4.57
N ARG A 153 -15.35 -7.16 -5.61
CA ARG A 153 -14.98 -8.08 -6.70
C ARG A 153 -14.09 -9.22 -6.21
N GLN A 154 -13.04 -8.88 -5.49
CA GLN A 154 -12.09 -9.86 -4.96
C GLN A 154 -12.72 -10.80 -3.94
N THR A 155 -13.65 -10.28 -3.15
CA THR A 155 -14.45 -11.10 -2.23
C THR A 155 -15.35 -12.08 -3.00
N ALA A 156 -16.02 -11.63 -4.05
CA ALA A 156 -16.85 -12.49 -4.90
C ALA A 156 -16.02 -13.53 -5.68
N ASP A 157 -14.85 -13.14 -6.17
CA ASP A 157 -13.92 -14.03 -6.88
C ASP A 157 -13.11 -14.94 -5.94
N LYS A 158 -13.22 -14.75 -4.61
CA LYS A 158 -12.49 -15.47 -3.56
C LYS A 158 -10.98 -15.36 -3.70
N ILE A 159 -10.48 -14.17 -4.05
CA ILE A 159 -9.06 -13.87 -4.20
C ILE A 159 -8.62 -12.93 -3.08
N PRO A 160 -7.64 -13.31 -2.23
CA PRO A 160 -7.09 -12.44 -1.20
C PRO A 160 -6.54 -11.12 -1.76
N LEU A 161 -6.96 -10.01 -1.17
CA LEU A 161 -6.46 -8.67 -1.40
C LEU A 161 -5.51 -8.30 -0.27
N ILE A 162 -4.24 -8.13 -0.59
CA ILE A 162 -3.22 -7.77 0.39
C ILE A 162 -3.02 -6.26 0.34
N THR A 163 -3.22 -5.63 1.49
CA THR A 163 -3.03 -4.19 1.69
C THR A 163 -2.01 -3.95 2.81
N ILE A 164 -0.82 -4.53 2.66
CA ILE A 164 0.24 -4.41 3.67
C ILE A 164 0.46 -2.95 4.08
N ASN A 165 0.35 -2.67 5.38
CA ASN A 165 0.52 -1.35 5.99
C ASN A 165 -0.43 -0.24 5.47
N HIS A 166 -1.55 -0.57 4.79
CA HIS A 166 -2.51 0.41 4.29
C HIS A 166 -3.91 -0.17 4.12
N GLY A 167 -4.84 0.63 3.64
CA GLY A 167 -6.21 0.24 3.36
C GLY A 167 -7.14 0.45 4.56
N ARG A 168 -8.41 0.16 4.35
CA ARG A 168 -9.41 0.43 5.39
C ARG A 168 -9.13 -0.37 6.66
N THR A 169 -9.09 0.35 7.79
CA THR A 169 -8.73 -0.24 9.08
C THR A 169 -9.71 -1.33 9.55
N ASP A 170 -11.01 -1.16 9.27
CA ASP A 170 -12.02 -2.14 9.65
C ASP A 170 -11.91 -3.48 8.91
N SER A 171 -11.14 -3.53 7.80
CA SER A 171 -10.81 -4.79 7.14
C SER A 171 -9.84 -5.68 7.96
N THR A 172 -9.29 -5.17 9.05
CA THR A 172 -8.60 -5.98 10.07
C THR A 172 -9.53 -7.06 10.65
N ASP A 173 -10.83 -6.80 10.68
CA ASP A 173 -11.83 -7.78 11.11
C ASP A 173 -12.20 -8.74 9.96
N GLY A 174 -11.49 -9.85 9.88
CA GLY A 174 -11.72 -10.87 8.84
C GLY A 174 -13.05 -11.61 8.95
N ARG A 175 -13.80 -11.43 10.05
CA ARG A 175 -15.18 -11.94 10.15
C ARG A 175 -16.11 -11.27 9.14
N VAL A 176 -15.81 -10.01 8.80
CA VAL A 176 -16.57 -9.20 7.83
C VAL A 176 -15.85 -9.12 6.49
N PHE A 177 -14.50 -9.03 6.52
CA PHE A 177 -13.66 -8.87 5.33
C PHE A 177 -12.76 -10.11 5.10
N PRO A 178 -13.34 -11.28 4.77
CA PRO A 178 -12.61 -12.55 4.74
C PRO A 178 -11.47 -12.59 3.72
N TYR A 179 -11.47 -11.72 2.73
CA TYR A 179 -10.46 -11.67 1.66
C TYR A 179 -9.63 -10.40 1.65
N VAL A 180 -9.64 -9.57 2.71
CA VAL A 180 -8.82 -8.36 2.79
C VAL A 180 -7.86 -8.46 3.97
N PHE A 181 -6.56 -8.26 3.71
CA PHE A 181 -5.50 -8.46 4.68
C PHE A 181 -4.60 -7.22 4.79
N PRO A 182 -4.87 -6.29 5.73
CA PRO A 182 -3.99 -5.16 6.05
C PRO A 182 -2.83 -5.63 6.93
N LEU A 183 -1.99 -6.47 6.35
CA LEU A 183 -0.91 -7.16 7.05
C LEU A 183 0.04 -6.20 7.76
N SER A 184 0.51 -6.60 8.94
CA SER A 184 1.57 -5.95 9.71
C SER A 184 1.17 -4.68 10.44
N LEU A 185 0.50 -3.73 9.80
CA LEU A 185 0.11 -2.45 10.39
C LEU A 185 -1.12 -1.88 9.67
N ASN A 186 -2.14 -1.51 10.40
CA ASN A 186 -3.27 -0.75 9.84
C ASN A 186 -3.14 0.76 10.17
N PRO A 187 -3.89 1.66 9.49
CA PRO A 187 -3.80 3.10 9.71
C PRO A 187 -4.07 3.56 11.15
N TYR A 188 -4.94 2.87 11.89
CA TYR A 188 -5.23 3.24 13.28
C TYR A 188 -4.09 2.82 14.22
N SER A 189 -3.52 1.64 14.01
CA SER A 189 -2.33 1.19 14.74
C SER A 189 -1.14 2.12 14.48
N GLU A 190 -0.98 2.60 13.23
CA GLU A 190 0.05 3.56 12.86
C GLU A 190 -0.03 4.85 13.70
N ILE A 191 -1.18 5.52 13.70
CA ILE A 191 -1.35 6.78 14.44
C ILE A 191 -1.27 6.57 15.95
N SER A 192 -1.82 5.47 16.46
CA SER A 192 -1.72 5.13 17.90
C SER A 192 -0.26 5.00 18.33
N ALA A 193 0.57 4.30 17.56
CA ALA A 193 1.99 4.16 17.86
C ALA A 193 2.74 5.50 17.75
N ILE A 194 2.42 6.35 16.76
CA ILE A 194 3.02 7.69 16.63
C ILE A 194 2.67 8.56 17.82
N VAL A 195 1.40 8.57 18.26
CA VAL A 195 0.98 9.37 19.42
C VAL A 195 1.64 8.85 20.70
N ASN A 196 1.80 7.54 20.88
CA ASN A 196 2.54 6.96 22.00
C ASN A 196 4.00 7.43 22.02
N PHE A 197 4.67 7.47 20.87
CA PHE A 197 6.04 7.98 20.77
C PHE A 197 6.13 9.49 21.04
N ILE A 198 5.19 10.28 20.51
CA ILE A 198 5.13 11.73 20.84
C ILE A 198 4.95 11.90 22.36
N GLY A 199 4.05 11.12 22.97
CA GLY A 199 3.87 11.13 24.43
C GLY A 199 5.15 10.81 25.17
N GLU A 200 5.90 9.78 24.75
CA GLU A 200 7.21 9.44 25.34
C GLU A 200 8.20 10.63 25.26
N ARG A 201 8.25 11.29 24.10
CA ARG A 201 9.11 12.48 23.89
C ARG A 201 8.72 13.69 24.73
N GLU A 202 7.44 13.82 25.06
CA GLU A 202 6.89 14.93 25.87
C GLU A 202 6.86 14.58 27.39
N GLY A 203 7.34 13.39 27.79
CA GLY A 203 7.43 12.97 29.18
C GLY A 203 6.22 12.18 29.68
N GLY A 204 5.28 11.79 28.81
CA GLY A 204 4.10 10.98 29.08
C GLY A 204 2.92 11.39 28.22
N LEU A 205 1.97 10.47 28.01
CA LEU A 205 0.74 10.77 27.26
C LEU A 205 -0.14 11.82 27.96
N ASP A 206 -0.06 11.92 29.27
CA ASP A 206 -0.71 12.93 30.11
C ASP A 206 -0.10 14.34 29.93
N HIS A 207 1.09 14.46 29.37
CA HIS A 207 1.74 15.73 29.04
C HIS A 207 1.40 16.25 27.65
N LEU A 208 0.55 15.57 26.90
CA LEU A 208 0.10 16.03 25.59
C LEU A 208 -0.94 17.15 25.66
N GLY A 209 -1.54 17.38 26.84
CA GLY A 209 -2.53 18.44 27.05
C GLY A 209 -2.04 19.81 26.57
N GLY A 210 -2.82 20.45 25.67
CA GLY A 210 -2.49 21.74 25.09
C GLY A 210 -1.44 21.73 23.97
N LYS A 211 -0.81 20.60 23.65
CA LYS A 211 0.07 20.48 22.47
C LYS A 211 -0.73 20.58 21.19
N LYS A 212 -0.08 21.00 20.12
CA LYS A 212 -0.67 21.10 18.77
C LYS A 212 0.03 20.12 17.84
N VAL A 213 -0.74 19.28 17.20
CA VAL A 213 -0.26 18.31 16.19
C VAL A 213 -0.92 18.64 14.86
N VAL A 214 -0.13 18.71 13.80
CA VAL A 214 -0.65 18.80 12.43
C VAL A 214 -0.49 17.44 11.76
N VAL A 215 -1.56 16.94 11.15
CA VAL A 215 -1.50 15.83 10.21
C VAL A 215 -1.48 16.42 8.80
N LEU A 216 -0.29 16.47 8.18
CA LEU A 216 -0.10 16.90 6.80
C LEU A 216 -0.30 15.67 5.91
N TYR A 217 -1.41 15.61 5.18
CA TYR A 217 -1.81 14.37 4.52
C TYR A 217 -2.00 14.51 3.01
N HIS A 218 -1.71 13.42 2.31
CA HIS A 218 -1.92 13.28 0.87
C HIS A 218 -3.40 13.32 0.51
N GLY A 219 -3.80 14.18 -0.44
CA GLY A 219 -5.19 14.45 -0.84
C GLY A 219 -5.84 13.28 -1.60
N SER A 220 -5.95 12.12 -0.97
CA SER A 220 -6.52 10.90 -1.52
C SER A 220 -7.22 10.09 -0.42
N PRO A 221 -7.95 9.02 -0.75
CA PRO A 221 -8.50 8.10 0.26
C PRO A 221 -7.47 7.62 1.27
N TYR A 222 -6.25 7.29 0.81
CA TYR A 222 -5.13 6.91 1.66
C TYR A 222 -4.82 7.95 2.75
N GLY A 223 -4.71 9.23 2.38
CA GLY A 223 -4.36 10.29 3.35
C GLY A 223 -5.42 10.50 4.43
N LYS A 224 -6.68 10.22 4.10
CA LYS A 224 -7.85 10.47 4.98
C LYS A 224 -8.11 9.35 5.99
N GLU A 225 -7.54 8.15 5.80
CA GLU A 225 -7.81 6.97 6.64
C GLU A 225 -7.51 7.19 8.13
N THR A 226 -6.56 8.04 8.46
CA THR A 226 -6.10 8.25 9.84
C THR A 226 -6.82 9.37 10.58
N GLN A 227 -7.66 10.16 9.93
CA GLN A 227 -8.31 11.31 10.55
C GLN A 227 -9.18 10.92 11.76
N PRO A 228 -10.07 9.91 11.68
CA PRO A 228 -10.95 9.58 12.79
C PRO A 228 -10.19 9.17 14.07
N ILE A 229 -9.11 8.41 13.92
CA ILE A 229 -8.32 7.97 15.07
C ILE A 229 -7.45 9.09 15.63
N ALA A 230 -6.92 9.98 14.78
CA ALA A 230 -6.17 11.14 15.25
C ALA A 230 -7.04 12.06 16.10
N GLU A 231 -8.30 12.31 15.69
CA GLU A 231 -9.28 13.09 16.45
C GLU A 231 -9.65 12.40 17.77
N LEU A 232 -9.87 11.08 17.76
CA LEU A 232 -10.17 10.33 18.97
C LEU A 232 -9.03 10.42 19.99
N LEU A 233 -7.79 10.23 19.55
CA LEU A 233 -6.60 10.32 20.42
C LEU A 233 -6.36 11.75 20.90
N ALA A 234 -6.61 12.76 20.05
CA ALA A 234 -6.55 14.17 20.42
C ALA A 234 -7.54 14.48 21.57
N ASN A 235 -8.77 14.02 21.45
CA ASN A 235 -9.76 14.16 22.50
C ASN A 235 -9.37 13.42 23.78
N LYS A 236 -8.88 12.15 23.66
CA LYS A 236 -8.47 11.31 24.79
C LYS A 236 -7.34 11.93 25.60
N TYR A 237 -6.34 12.52 24.92
CA TYR A 237 -5.12 13.06 25.56
C TYR A 237 -5.08 14.60 25.57
N SER A 238 -6.18 15.26 25.22
CA SER A 238 -6.38 16.71 25.31
C SER A 238 -5.36 17.54 24.51
N PHE A 239 -4.86 17.03 23.38
CA PHE A 239 -4.07 17.81 22.43
C PHE A 239 -4.94 18.32 21.28
N ALA A 240 -4.50 19.39 20.59
CA ALA A 240 -5.18 19.88 19.40
C ALA A 240 -4.62 19.20 18.15
N VAL A 241 -5.49 18.62 17.32
CA VAL A 241 -5.11 18.12 16.01
C VAL A 241 -5.68 18.98 14.91
N THR A 242 -4.89 19.25 13.86
CA THR A 242 -5.32 19.95 12.65
C THR A 242 -4.92 19.12 11.42
N HIS A 243 -5.88 18.84 10.55
CA HIS A 243 -5.66 18.13 9.30
C HIS A 243 -5.44 19.11 8.16
N ILE A 244 -4.32 19.00 7.44
CA ILE A 244 -3.98 19.85 6.30
C ILE A 244 -3.78 18.97 5.08
N GLU A 245 -4.64 19.16 4.09
CA GLU A 245 -4.57 18.42 2.82
C GLU A 245 -3.50 19.00 1.89
N VAL A 246 -2.70 18.12 1.30
CA VAL A 246 -1.84 18.43 0.17
C VAL A 246 -2.43 17.74 -1.06
N PRO A 247 -2.91 18.50 -2.06
CA PRO A 247 -3.39 17.91 -3.31
C PRO A 247 -2.32 17.03 -3.96
N HIS A 248 -2.69 15.81 -4.36
CA HIS A 248 -1.73 14.93 -5.01
C HIS A 248 -1.38 15.41 -6.45
N PRO A 249 -0.17 15.19 -6.91
CA PRO A 249 0.88 14.35 -6.34
C PRO A 249 1.70 14.99 -5.20
N GLY A 250 1.43 16.25 -4.81
CA GLY A 250 2.08 16.88 -3.67
C GLY A 250 3.35 17.67 -4.01
N THR A 251 3.47 18.15 -5.25
CA THR A 251 4.61 18.97 -5.70
C THR A 251 4.55 20.41 -5.23
N GLU A 252 3.35 20.93 -4.95
CA GLU A 252 3.13 22.30 -4.50
C GLU A 252 2.55 22.30 -3.09
N GLN A 253 3.30 22.84 -2.12
CA GLN A 253 2.95 22.78 -0.70
C GLN A 253 3.15 24.11 0.05
N GLU A 254 3.54 25.19 -0.63
CA GLU A 254 3.87 26.47 0.01
C GLU A 254 2.71 26.99 0.87
N SER A 255 1.48 26.91 0.37
CA SER A 255 0.30 27.40 1.11
C SER A 255 0.05 26.62 2.40
N GLN A 256 0.23 25.30 2.37
CA GLN A 256 0.10 24.42 3.53
C GLN A 256 1.17 24.76 4.58
N TRP A 257 2.41 24.96 4.16
CA TRP A 257 3.51 25.28 5.08
C TRP A 257 3.42 26.69 5.65
N LEU A 258 2.86 27.65 4.92
CA LEU A 258 2.52 28.97 5.47
C LEU A 258 1.41 28.87 6.55
N GLN A 259 0.43 28.01 6.34
CA GLN A 259 -0.60 27.70 7.35
C GLN A 259 0.02 27.01 8.57
N ILE A 260 0.88 26.02 8.38
CA ILE A 260 1.61 25.33 9.46
C ILE A 260 2.43 26.34 10.28
N LYS A 261 3.16 27.24 9.62
CA LYS A 261 3.93 28.28 10.29
C LYS A 261 3.06 29.18 11.18
N LYS A 262 1.85 29.53 10.71
CA LYS A 262 0.89 30.33 11.49
C LYS A 262 0.31 29.55 12.67
N LEU A 263 0.05 28.25 12.51
CA LEU A 263 -0.47 27.37 13.56
C LEU A 263 0.58 27.11 14.66
N ALA A 264 1.87 27.15 14.29
CA ALA A 264 3.01 26.85 15.16
C ALA A 264 2.79 25.54 15.95
N PRO A 265 2.66 24.37 15.25
CA PRO A 265 2.44 23.09 15.93
C PRO A 265 3.71 22.64 16.66
N ASN A 266 3.54 21.78 17.68
CA ASN A 266 4.64 21.11 18.35
C ASN A 266 5.18 19.96 17.50
N TRP A 267 4.30 19.23 16.81
CA TRP A 267 4.62 18.08 16.01
C TRP A 267 3.86 18.07 14.69
N ILE A 268 4.47 17.48 13.66
CA ILE A 268 3.82 17.18 12.39
C ILE A 268 3.86 15.68 12.15
N ILE A 269 2.73 15.08 11.84
CA ILE A 269 2.64 13.73 11.29
C ILE A 269 2.54 13.89 9.77
N LEU A 270 3.57 13.48 9.05
CA LEU A 270 3.61 13.50 7.59
C LEU A 270 2.98 12.20 7.06
N ARG A 271 1.70 12.27 6.70
CA ARG A 271 0.99 11.19 6.03
C ARG A 271 1.10 11.36 4.51
N GLY A 272 2.33 11.33 4.03
CA GLY A 272 2.69 11.56 2.64
C GLY A 272 2.87 10.28 1.84
N TRP A 273 3.03 10.44 0.52
CA TRP A 273 3.37 9.38 -0.41
C TRP A 273 4.09 9.92 -1.64
N GLY A 274 5.14 9.23 -2.08
CA GLY A 274 5.90 9.57 -3.28
C GLY A 274 6.54 10.94 -3.22
N ILE A 275 6.45 11.72 -4.31
CA ILE A 275 7.09 13.03 -4.43
C ILE A 275 6.68 14.04 -3.34
N MET A 276 5.52 13.85 -2.70
CA MET A 276 5.07 14.71 -1.60
C MET A 276 6.07 14.72 -0.44
N ASN A 277 6.72 13.60 -0.14
CA ASN A 277 7.59 13.45 1.03
C ASN A 277 8.83 14.35 0.96
N PRO A 278 9.72 14.25 -0.04
CA PRO A 278 10.88 15.12 -0.13
C PRO A 278 10.52 16.60 -0.29
N VAL A 279 9.39 16.92 -0.93
CA VAL A 279 8.91 18.31 -1.03
C VAL A 279 8.49 18.83 0.34
N ALA A 280 7.78 18.04 1.15
CA ALA A 280 7.38 18.41 2.50
C ALA A 280 8.61 18.71 3.38
N ILE A 281 9.59 17.81 3.38
CA ILE A 281 10.82 17.96 4.19
C ILE A 281 11.60 19.22 3.78
N LYS A 282 11.79 19.45 2.47
CA LYS A 282 12.45 20.68 1.96
C LYS A 282 11.72 21.94 2.38
N THR A 283 10.40 21.95 2.23
CA THR A 283 9.60 23.14 2.50
C THR A 283 9.53 23.41 4.00
N ALA A 284 9.49 22.37 4.85
CA ALA A 284 9.62 22.53 6.29
C ALA A 284 10.88 23.29 6.70
N ALA A 285 12.03 22.86 6.21
CA ALA A 285 13.30 23.54 6.46
C ALA A 285 13.30 24.98 5.91
N LYS A 286 12.74 25.22 4.72
CA LYS A 286 12.64 26.56 4.11
C LYS A 286 11.81 27.54 4.97
N VAL A 287 10.75 27.09 5.62
CA VAL A 287 9.92 27.92 6.51
C VAL A 287 10.45 27.98 7.94
N GLY A 288 11.52 27.26 8.26
CA GLY A 288 12.17 27.22 9.57
C GLY A 288 11.45 26.30 10.57
N PHE A 289 10.69 25.30 10.13
CA PHE A 289 10.13 24.29 11.02
C PHE A 289 11.20 23.23 11.34
N PRO A 290 11.35 22.82 12.62
CA PRO A 290 12.34 21.82 13.01
C PRO A 290 12.00 20.45 12.43
N VAL A 291 12.89 19.91 11.61
CA VAL A 291 12.65 18.65 10.85
C VAL A 291 12.58 17.43 11.76
N ASP A 292 13.25 17.47 12.91
CA ASP A 292 13.21 16.46 13.98
C ASP A 292 11.90 16.45 14.79
N HIS A 293 10.98 17.38 14.50
CA HIS A 293 9.59 17.41 14.97
C HIS A 293 8.60 16.97 13.89
N ILE A 294 9.09 16.41 12.79
CA ILE A 294 8.28 15.77 11.74
C ILE A 294 8.43 14.26 11.87
N ILE A 295 7.30 13.57 12.02
CA ILE A 295 7.26 12.12 12.03
C ILE A 295 6.58 11.65 10.75
N GLY A 296 7.37 11.08 9.85
CA GLY A 296 6.87 10.41 8.65
C GLY A 296 6.17 9.10 8.99
N ASN A 297 5.10 8.86 8.29
CA ASN A 297 4.37 7.61 8.40
C ASN A 297 5.14 6.45 7.72
N ILE A 298 4.51 5.27 7.68
CA ILE A 298 5.10 4.06 7.10
C ILE A 298 5.45 4.18 5.59
N TRP A 299 4.91 5.17 4.89
CA TRP A 299 5.12 5.46 3.47
C TRP A 299 6.01 6.69 3.23
N SER A 300 6.77 7.09 4.25
CA SER A 300 7.68 8.24 4.23
C SER A 300 9.01 7.89 4.92
N ASN A 301 9.43 6.63 4.84
CA ASN A 301 10.55 6.09 5.62
C ASN A 301 11.67 5.47 4.78
N SER A 302 11.68 5.77 3.49
CA SER A 302 12.69 5.23 2.59
C SER A 302 13.72 6.30 2.18
N GLU A 303 14.87 5.88 1.72
CA GLU A 303 15.94 6.73 1.17
C GLU A 303 15.42 7.62 0.05
N GLU A 304 14.50 7.12 -0.75
CA GLU A 304 13.84 7.85 -1.83
C GLU A 304 13.02 9.05 -1.35
N ASP A 305 12.59 9.04 -0.08
CA ASP A 305 11.84 10.14 0.52
C ASP A 305 12.73 11.25 1.05
N VAL A 306 13.94 10.93 1.51
CA VAL A 306 14.81 11.88 2.22
C VAL A 306 16.02 12.33 1.42
N ILE A 307 16.64 11.46 0.60
CA ILE A 307 17.82 11.82 -0.20
C ILE A 307 17.55 13.04 -1.10
N PRO A 308 16.39 13.16 -1.80
CA PRO A 308 16.13 14.35 -2.61
C PRO A 308 15.98 15.64 -1.78
N ALA A 309 15.75 15.54 -0.47
CA ALA A 309 15.72 16.70 0.41
C ALA A 309 17.11 17.21 0.78
N GLY A 310 18.17 16.43 0.55
CA GLY A 310 19.55 16.80 0.85
C GLY A 310 19.77 17.05 2.35
N SER A 311 20.54 18.08 2.69
CA SER A 311 20.81 18.44 4.09
C SER A 311 19.56 18.85 4.88
N ALA A 312 18.48 19.26 4.21
CA ALA A 312 17.21 19.57 4.84
C ALA A 312 16.53 18.36 5.50
N GLY A 313 16.89 17.14 5.09
CA GLY A 313 16.36 15.92 5.67
C GLY A 313 17.02 15.46 6.96
N VAL A 314 18.18 16.03 7.32
CA VAL A 314 18.91 15.59 8.53
C VAL A 314 18.10 15.86 9.79
N GLY A 315 17.90 14.82 10.60
CA GLY A 315 17.05 14.87 11.79
C GLY A 315 15.61 14.39 11.57
N TYR A 316 15.16 14.23 10.31
CA TYR A 316 13.82 13.72 10.01
C TYR A 316 13.55 12.36 10.65
N ILE A 317 12.41 12.24 11.31
CA ILE A 317 11.99 11.01 11.97
C ILE A 317 10.91 10.32 11.11
N ALA A 318 10.95 9.00 11.04
CA ALA A 318 9.90 8.20 10.40
C ALA A 318 9.63 6.91 11.17
N ILE A 319 8.47 6.31 10.95
CA ILE A 319 8.18 4.95 11.45
C ILE A 319 8.55 3.90 10.42
N THR A 320 8.89 2.70 10.88
CA THR A 320 9.15 1.56 10.00
C THR A 320 8.72 0.23 10.60
N THR A 321 8.23 -0.69 9.75
CA THR A 321 8.08 -2.12 10.01
C THR A 321 9.08 -2.94 9.18
N HIS A 322 9.90 -2.28 8.36
CA HIS A 322 10.79 -2.85 7.35
C HIS A 322 12.05 -1.98 7.21
N PRO A 323 12.94 -1.96 8.20
CA PRO A 323 14.09 -1.07 8.19
C PRO A 323 14.97 -1.26 6.95
N SER A 324 15.57 -0.15 6.50
CA SER A 324 16.55 -0.16 5.42
C SER A 324 17.81 -0.94 5.81
N GLY A 325 18.57 -1.37 4.83
CA GLY A 325 19.84 -2.09 4.99
C GLY A 325 19.86 -3.40 4.21
N ARG A 326 21.06 -3.91 4.00
CA ARG A 326 21.33 -5.20 3.32
C ARG A 326 21.88 -6.27 4.24
N ASP A 327 22.08 -5.97 5.52
CA ASP A 327 22.75 -6.86 6.50
C ASP A 327 21.82 -7.95 7.05
N PHE A 328 20.63 -8.10 6.52
CA PHE A 328 19.69 -9.15 6.89
C PHE A 328 20.02 -10.44 6.11
N PRO A 329 20.04 -11.63 6.75
CA PRO A 329 20.39 -12.88 6.07
C PRO A 329 19.58 -13.13 4.80
N VAL A 330 18.27 -12.82 4.77
CA VAL A 330 17.43 -12.98 3.58
C VAL A 330 17.92 -12.07 2.44
N LEU A 331 18.37 -10.85 2.71
CA LEU A 331 18.92 -9.93 1.70
C LEU A 331 20.25 -10.44 1.16
N GLN A 332 21.10 -11.02 2.01
CA GLN A 332 22.37 -11.65 1.60
C GLN A 332 22.11 -12.86 0.70
N GLU A 333 21.04 -13.61 0.93
CA GLU A 333 20.62 -14.69 0.03
C GLU A 333 20.06 -14.18 -1.29
N VAL A 334 19.29 -13.08 -1.28
CA VAL A 334 18.89 -12.40 -2.52
C VAL A 334 20.13 -11.97 -3.32
N ASP A 335 21.12 -11.34 -2.67
CA ASP A 335 22.39 -11.00 -3.32
C ASP A 335 23.05 -12.22 -3.94
N ARG A 336 23.14 -13.33 -3.18
CA ARG A 336 23.84 -14.55 -3.61
C ARG A 336 23.14 -15.29 -4.74
N TYR A 337 21.82 -15.45 -4.69
CA TYR A 337 21.08 -16.31 -5.61
C TYR A 337 20.41 -15.56 -6.76
N VAL A 338 20.05 -14.30 -6.55
CA VAL A 338 19.27 -13.54 -7.52
C VAL A 338 20.12 -12.47 -8.20
N LEU A 339 20.73 -11.57 -7.43
CA LEU A 339 21.43 -10.42 -7.99
C LEU A 339 22.76 -10.81 -8.65
N SER A 340 23.55 -11.70 -8.03
CA SER A 340 24.80 -12.22 -8.61
C SER A 340 24.58 -13.02 -9.89
N ALA A 341 23.40 -13.60 -10.05
CA ALA A 341 22.99 -14.30 -11.26
C ALA A 341 22.39 -13.38 -12.35
N GLY A 342 22.41 -12.05 -12.13
CA GLY A 342 21.84 -11.06 -13.06
C GLY A 342 20.32 -11.13 -13.20
N LYS A 343 19.61 -11.68 -12.19
CA LYS A 343 18.16 -11.89 -12.22
C LYS A 343 17.37 -10.90 -11.34
N GLY A 344 18.06 -9.89 -10.77
CA GLY A 344 17.40 -8.87 -9.94
C GLY A 344 16.41 -8.04 -10.74
N ASN A 345 15.33 -7.64 -10.09
CA ASN A 345 14.25 -6.88 -10.71
C ASN A 345 14.38 -5.35 -10.55
N MET A 346 15.39 -4.87 -9.82
CA MET A 346 15.64 -3.43 -9.68
C MET A 346 16.42 -2.87 -10.86
N ALA A 347 15.86 -1.86 -11.54
CA ALA A 347 16.57 -1.14 -12.62
C ALA A 347 17.83 -0.43 -12.11
N ASP A 348 17.80 0.12 -10.89
CA ASP A 348 18.97 0.64 -10.18
C ASP A 348 19.34 -0.30 -9.01
N PRO A 349 20.41 -1.09 -9.12
CA PRO A 349 20.85 -2.01 -8.06
C PRO A 349 21.24 -1.32 -6.75
N LYS A 350 21.51 -0.01 -6.76
CA LYS A 350 21.81 0.77 -5.54
C LYS A 350 20.59 0.87 -4.62
N ARG A 351 19.40 0.70 -5.16
CA ARG A 351 18.15 0.76 -4.42
C ARG A 351 17.75 -0.56 -3.74
N VAL A 352 18.52 -1.63 -3.96
CA VAL A 352 18.35 -2.87 -3.18
C VAL A 352 18.69 -2.58 -1.73
N GLY A 353 17.80 -2.98 -0.82
CA GLY A 353 17.95 -2.72 0.61
C GLY A 353 17.45 -1.36 1.08
N THR A 354 16.89 -0.49 0.21
CA THR A 354 16.15 0.69 0.65
C THR A 354 14.83 0.29 1.34
N GLY A 355 14.22 1.22 2.07
CA GLY A 355 12.99 0.93 2.81
C GLY A 355 11.90 0.29 1.96
N TYR A 356 11.60 0.85 0.80
CA TYR A 356 10.56 0.30 -0.09
C TYR A 356 10.91 -1.07 -0.67
N TYR A 357 12.19 -1.32 -0.99
CA TYR A 357 12.62 -2.64 -1.43
C TYR A 357 12.45 -3.69 -0.32
N ASN A 358 12.86 -3.35 0.90
CA ASN A 358 12.74 -4.24 2.05
C ASN A 358 11.28 -4.50 2.44
N LEU A 359 10.38 -3.53 2.24
CA LEU A 359 8.94 -3.75 2.35
C LEU A 359 8.45 -4.79 1.32
N GLY A 360 8.96 -4.71 0.09
CA GLY A 360 8.68 -5.70 -0.95
C GLY A 360 9.12 -7.11 -0.55
N ILE A 361 10.31 -7.24 0.04
CA ILE A 361 10.80 -8.51 0.62
C ILE A 361 9.85 -9.03 1.70
N ASN A 362 9.45 -8.17 2.65
CA ASN A 362 8.52 -8.55 3.73
C ASN A 362 7.15 -8.99 3.17
N ASN A 363 6.64 -8.28 2.17
CA ASN A 363 5.41 -8.66 1.49
C ASN A 363 5.56 -10.04 0.80
N GLY A 364 6.71 -10.28 0.17
CA GLY A 364 7.06 -11.58 -0.42
C GLY A 364 7.07 -12.70 0.61
N ILE A 365 7.73 -12.48 1.74
CA ILE A 365 7.75 -13.44 2.86
C ILE A 365 6.33 -13.80 3.28
N LEU A 366 5.47 -12.82 3.55
CA LEU A 366 4.11 -13.04 4.04
C LEU A 366 3.23 -13.78 3.02
N ASN A 367 3.31 -13.40 1.74
CA ASN A 367 2.56 -14.06 0.67
C ASN A 367 3.01 -15.52 0.47
N VAL A 368 4.32 -15.78 0.50
CA VAL A 368 4.89 -17.13 0.36
C VAL A 368 4.58 -17.99 1.57
N GLU A 369 4.63 -17.44 2.79
CA GLU A 369 4.24 -18.17 4.01
C GLU A 369 2.76 -18.54 4.00
N ALA A 370 1.86 -17.67 3.50
CA ALA A 370 0.46 -18.02 3.35
C ALA A 370 0.27 -19.26 2.44
N VAL A 371 0.99 -19.32 1.32
CA VAL A 371 0.98 -20.51 0.43
C VAL A 371 1.56 -21.73 1.16
N ARG A 372 2.69 -21.58 1.85
CA ARG A 372 3.35 -22.67 2.58
C ARG A 372 2.44 -23.24 3.68
N VAL A 373 1.83 -22.37 4.48
CA VAL A 373 0.89 -22.76 5.54
C VAL A 373 -0.34 -23.44 4.94
N ALA A 374 -0.92 -22.90 3.87
CA ALA A 374 -2.06 -23.53 3.22
C ALA A 374 -1.74 -24.91 2.65
N GLN A 375 -0.52 -25.13 2.13
CA GLN A 375 -0.09 -26.43 1.65
C GLN A 375 -0.03 -27.50 2.75
N THR A 376 0.16 -27.13 4.01
CA THR A 376 0.09 -28.10 5.12
C THR A 376 -1.29 -28.74 5.26
N LYS A 377 -2.36 -28.00 4.93
CA LYS A 377 -3.74 -28.50 4.97
C LYS A 377 -4.18 -29.11 3.63
N PHE A 378 -3.82 -28.46 2.52
CA PHE A 378 -4.39 -28.78 1.20
C PHE A 378 -3.44 -29.57 0.28
N GLY A 379 -2.21 -29.86 0.76
CA GLY A 379 -1.18 -30.61 0.03
C GLY A 379 -0.29 -29.72 -0.85
N ASN A 380 0.87 -30.25 -1.25
CA ASN A 380 1.91 -29.58 -2.03
C ASN A 380 1.49 -29.45 -3.51
N LYS A 381 0.63 -28.51 -3.79
CA LYS A 381 0.04 -28.25 -5.12
C LYS A 381 -0.27 -26.76 -5.27
N PRO A 382 -0.53 -26.26 -6.47
CA PRO A 382 -1.13 -24.96 -6.66
C PRO A 382 -2.47 -24.84 -5.93
N LEU A 383 -2.72 -23.70 -5.28
CA LEU A 383 -3.83 -23.46 -4.39
C LEU A 383 -4.76 -22.39 -4.96
N THR A 384 -6.07 -22.55 -4.76
CA THR A 384 -7.04 -21.49 -5.05
C THR A 384 -6.90 -20.32 -4.07
N GLY A 385 -7.39 -19.13 -4.44
CA GLY A 385 -7.39 -17.98 -3.54
C GLY A 385 -8.08 -18.26 -2.19
N GLU A 386 -9.17 -19.05 -2.19
CA GLU A 386 -9.85 -19.47 -0.95
C GLU A 386 -8.95 -20.31 -0.03
N GLN A 387 -8.16 -21.21 -0.61
CA GLN A 387 -7.18 -22.00 0.14
C GLN A 387 -6.04 -21.15 0.66
N VAL A 388 -5.57 -20.18 -0.14
CA VAL A 388 -4.51 -19.23 0.28
C VAL A 388 -5.05 -18.29 1.36
N ARG A 389 -6.33 -17.85 1.31
CA ARG A 389 -6.98 -17.13 2.41
C ARG A 389 -6.84 -17.89 3.73
N TRP A 390 -7.16 -19.19 3.72
CA TRP A 390 -6.97 -20.03 4.91
C TRP A 390 -5.52 -19.98 5.39
N GLY A 391 -4.57 -20.03 4.47
CA GLY A 391 -3.15 -19.93 4.80
C GLY A 391 -2.79 -18.61 5.48
N PHE A 392 -3.28 -17.48 4.97
CA PHE A 392 -3.09 -16.18 5.62
C PHE A 392 -3.64 -16.16 7.04
N GLU A 393 -4.87 -16.63 7.26
CA GLU A 393 -5.52 -16.66 8.58
C GLU A 393 -4.82 -17.60 9.58
N HIS A 394 -3.86 -18.42 9.14
CA HIS A 394 -3.11 -19.35 9.98
C HIS A 394 -1.59 -19.04 10.01
N ILE A 395 -1.17 -17.88 9.49
CA ILE A 395 0.22 -17.43 9.65
C ILE A 395 0.54 -17.23 11.12
N ASN A 396 1.65 -17.83 11.55
CA ASN A 396 2.27 -17.62 12.86
C ASN A 396 3.79 -17.54 12.68
N ILE A 397 4.30 -16.34 12.42
CA ILE A 397 5.74 -16.07 12.30
C ILE A 397 6.22 -15.55 13.65
N ASP A 398 6.74 -16.47 14.46
CA ASP A 398 7.40 -16.18 15.72
C ASP A 398 8.91 -15.91 15.54
N GLU A 399 9.63 -15.67 16.61
CA GLU A 399 11.09 -15.41 16.58
C GLU A 399 11.89 -16.57 15.97
N ASN A 400 11.45 -17.83 16.13
CA ASN A 400 12.12 -18.97 15.53
C ASN A 400 11.89 -19.00 14.02
N ARG A 401 10.64 -18.74 13.60
CA ARG A 401 10.33 -18.67 12.17
C ARG A 401 11.03 -17.49 11.50
N LEU A 402 11.15 -16.33 12.16
CA LEU A 402 11.95 -15.21 11.66
C LEU A 402 13.43 -15.59 11.44
N LYS A 403 14.01 -16.37 12.33
CA LYS A 403 15.40 -16.87 12.16
C LYS A 403 15.51 -17.78 10.93
N GLU A 404 14.60 -18.72 10.76
CA GLU A 404 14.56 -19.63 9.60
C GLU A 404 14.41 -18.87 8.29
N LEU A 405 13.59 -17.80 8.27
CA LEU A 405 13.36 -16.94 7.11
C LEU A 405 14.52 -15.95 6.85
N GLY A 406 15.48 -15.84 7.76
CA GLY A 406 16.54 -14.83 7.70
C GLY A 406 16.04 -13.39 7.86
N ALA A 407 14.88 -13.20 8.50
CA ALA A 407 14.16 -11.94 8.57
C ALA A 407 14.17 -11.30 9.98
N VAL A 408 15.01 -11.80 10.90
CA VAL A 408 15.14 -11.19 12.23
C VAL A 408 15.57 -9.73 12.10
N GLY A 409 14.80 -8.85 12.73
CA GLY A 409 15.03 -7.40 12.68
C GLY A 409 14.49 -6.71 11.43
N LEU A 410 14.23 -7.44 10.34
CA LEU A 410 13.62 -6.93 9.10
C LEU A 410 12.09 -6.99 9.17
N LEU A 411 11.52 -8.04 9.72
CA LEU A 411 10.09 -8.24 9.92
C LEU A 411 9.81 -8.39 11.41
N GLN A 412 8.65 -7.88 11.86
CA GLN A 412 8.18 -8.13 13.23
C GLN A 412 7.51 -9.51 13.32
N PRO A 413 7.43 -10.12 14.52
CA PRO A 413 6.57 -11.28 14.71
C PRO A 413 5.13 -10.97 14.33
N ILE A 414 4.50 -11.87 13.56
CA ILE A 414 3.13 -11.68 13.05
C ILE A 414 2.34 -12.96 13.29
N LYS A 415 1.16 -12.81 13.89
CA LYS A 415 0.20 -13.89 14.03
C LYS A 415 -1.16 -13.44 13.54
N LEU A 416 -1.62 -14.04 12.46
CA LEU A 416 -2.95 -13.77 11.89
C LEU A 416 -4.00 -14.79 12.41
N SER A 417 -5.23 -14.40 12.27
CA SER A 417 -6.37 -15.28 12.54
C SER A 417 -7.57 -14.83 11.72
N CYS A 418 -8.62 -15.65 11.65
CA CYS A 418 -9.90 -15.28 11.05
C CYS A 418 -10.47 -13.95 11.58
N ALA A 419 -10.24 -13.63 12.85
CA ALA A 419 -10.72 -12.40 13.46
C ALA A 419 -9.73 -11.23 13.38
N ASP A 420 -8.47 -11.47 13.04
CA ASP A 420 -7.42 -10.46 13.02
C ASP A 420 -6.50 -10.62 11.81
N HIS A 421 -6.72 -9.81 10.81
CA HIS A 421 -5.95 -9.80 9.56
C HIS A 421 -4.75 -8.83 9.57
N GLU A 422 -4.50 -8.08 10.67
CA GLU A 422 -3.31 -7.24 10.86
C GLU A 422 -2.13 -8.05 11.41
N GLY A 423 -2.36 -8.75 12.51
CA GLY A 423 -1.41 -9.66 13.16
C GLY A 423 -0.20 -9.03 13.84
N GLY A 424 0.08 -7.74 13.58
CA GLY A 424 1.25 -6.99 14.08
C GLY A 424 0.83 -5.82 14.98
N GLY A 425 0.90 -4.60 14.44
CA GLY A 425 0.51 -3.37 15.13
C GLY A 425 1.62 -2.73 15.95
N ALA A 426 2.88 -2.99 15.61
CA ALA A 426 4.04 -2.33 16.20
C ALA A 426 4.93 -1.71 15.12
N VAL A 427 5.59 -0.61 15.48
CA VAL A 427 6.54 0.10 14.61
C VAL A 427 7.81 0.41 15.37
N ARG A 428 8.91 0.64 14.65
CA ARG A 428 10.12 1.28 15.16
C ARG A 428 10.20 2.70 14.64
N PHE A 429 10.80 3.57 15.40
CA PHE A 429 11.15 4.91 14.95
C PHE A 429 12.61 4.93 14.50
N VAL A 430 12.80 5.58 13.36
CA VAL A 430 14.12 5.78 12.75
C VAL A 430 14.32 7.27 12.47
N GLN A 431 15.59 7.72 12.52
CA GLN A 431 15.96 9.10 12.24
C GLN A 431 17.01 9.15 11.15
N TRP A 432 16.84 10.03 10.18
CA TRP A 432 17.80 10.24 9.12
C TRP A 432 19.01 11.05 9.59
N ASP A 433 20.21 10.50 9.46
CA ASP A 433 21.46 11.15 9.89
C ASP A 433 22.18 11.93 8.76
N GLY A 434 21.60 11.93 7.56
CA GLY A 434 22.18 12.49 6.35
C GLY A 434 22.73 11.42 5.38
N THR A 435 22.89 10.18 5.84
CA THR A 435 23.40 9.06 5.05
C THR A 435 22.55 7.79 5.15
N GLN A 436 21.94 7.56 6.29
CA GLN A 436 21.11 6.38 6.58
C GLN A 436 20.07 6.66 7.67
N PHE A 437 19.03 5.85 7.69
CA PHE A 437 18.10 5.82 8.80
C PHE A 437 18.69 5.04 9.98
N LYS A 438 18.81 5.68 11.13
CA LYS A 438 19.23 5.07 12.42
C LYS A 438 18.03 4.80 13.28
N ARG A 439 17.98 3.60 13.86
CA ARG A 439 16.97 3.24 14.82
C ARG A 439 17.09 4.10 16.09
N ILE A 440 16.00 4.71 16.52
CA ILE A 440 15.93 5.55 17.73
C ILE A 440 14.91 5.05 18.75
N SER A 441 14.21 3.93 18.48
CA SER A 441 13.33 3.27 19.43
C SER A 441 13.40 1.75 19.32
N ASP A 442 12.94 1.03 20.32
CA ASP A 442 12.48 -0.34 20.19
C ASP A 442 11.10 -0.39 19.54
N TRP A 443 10.43 -1.55 19.56
CA TRP A 443 9.09 -1.70 19.05
C TRP A 443 8.07 -0.92 19.90
N VAL A 444 7.50 0.13 19.35
CA VAL A 444 6.39 0.89 19.92
C VAL A 444 5.10 0.27 19.44
N LYS A 445 4.30 -0.22 20.36
CA LYS A 445 3.02 -0.89 20.05
C LYS A 445 1.87 0.10 20.01
N ALA A 446 0.92 -0.17 19.13
CA ALA A 446 -0.39 0.48 19.16
C ALA A 446 -1.19 0.05 20.40
N ASP A 447 -2.09 0.91 20.87
CA ASP A 447 -3.07 0.58 21.90
C ASP A 447 -4.20 -0.27 21.29
N ARG A 448 -3.93 -1.55 21.06
CA ARG A 448 -4.88 -2.48 20.44
C ARG A 448 -6.15 -2.67 21.27
N ALA A 449 -6.07 -2.52 22.58
CA ALA A 449 -7.23 -2.61 23.46
C ALA A 449 -8.22 -1.44 23.21
N LEU A 450 -7.70 -0.26 22.91
CA LEU A 450 -8.51 0.89 22.49
C LEU A 450 -9.06 0.71 21.06
N LEU A 451 -8.21 0.21 20.15
CA LEU A 451 -8.53 0.21 18.71
C LEU A 451 -9.51 -0.90 18.32
N ARG A 452 -9.40 -2.06 18.94
CA ARG A 452 -10.19 -3.24 18.54
C ARG A 452 -11.70 -3.02 18.58
N PRO A 453 -12.30 -2.46 19.65
CA PRO A 453 -13.74 -2.17 19.69
C PRO A 453 -14.19 -1.22 18.56
N ILE A 454 -13.37 -0.22 18.22
CA ILE A 454 -13.69 0.75 17.16
C ILE A 454 -13.68 0.08 15.79
N ILE A 455 -12.72 -0.80 15.56
CA ILE A 455 -12.60 -1.60 14.32
C ILE A 455 -13.84 -2.51 14.18
N GLU A 456 -14.21 -3.20 15.24
CA GLU A 456 -15.37 -4.11 15.24
C GLU A 456 -16.71 -3.38 15.10
N GLU A 457 -16.86 -2.20 15.66
CA GLU A 457 -18.04 -1.35 15.46
C GLU A 457 -18.15 -0.93 13.99
N SER A 458 -17.05 -0.46 13.40
CA SER A 458 -17.01 -0.03 11.99
C SER A 458 -17.30 -1.20 11.04
N SER A 459 -16.67 -2.34 11.25
CA SER A 459 -16.87 -3.53 10.41
C SER A 459 -18.30 -4.07 10.53
N THR A 460 -18.87 -4.09 11.75
CA THR A 460 -20.27 -4.52 12.00
C THR A 460 -21.27 -3.57 11.33
N LYS A 461 -20.99 -2.26 11.36
CA LYS A 461 -21.81 -1.27 10.63
C LYS A 461 -21.78 -1.53 9.14
N TYR A 462 -20.59 -1.73 8.58
CA TYR A 462 -20.43 -2.06 7.16
C TYR A 462 -21.15 -3.37 6.79
N ALA A 463 -21.05 -4.42 7.63
CA ALA A 463 -21.74 -5.68 7.41
C ALA A 463 -23.25 -5.50 7.32
N ARG A 464 -23.85 -4.69 8.22
CA ARG A 464 -25.28 -4.36 8.17
C ARG A 464 -25.68 -3.61 6.90
N GLU A 465 -24.90 -2.60 6.52
CA GLU A 465 -25.16 -1.78 5.33
C GLU A 465 -25.10 -2.59 4.03
N LYS A 466 -24.22 -3.60 4.00
CA LYS A 466 -24.00 -4.47 2.83
C LYS A 466 -24.74 -5.79 2.86
N GLY A 467 -25.46 -6.10 3.95
CA GLY A 467 -26.14 -7.39 4.11
C GLY A 467 -25.17 -8.57 4.24
N ILE A 468 -23.97 -8.35 4.78
CA ILE A 468 -22.95 -9.38 4.96
C ILE A 468 -23.24 -10.15 6.26
N THR A 469 -23.26 -11.48 6.17
CA THR A 469 -23.30 -12.35 7.36
C THR A 469 -21.90 -12.38 7.99
N ILE A 470 -21.82 -12.00 9.26
CA ILE A 470 -20.55 -12.03 10.02
C ILE A 470 -20.15 -13.49 10.26
N ARG A 471 -18.91 -13.85 9.90
CA ARG A 471 -18.37 -15.22 10.04
C ARG A 471 -18.22 -15.62 11.50
N ASP A 472 -18.50 -16.87 11.80
CA ASP A 472 -18.19 -17.51 13.09
C ASP A 472 -16.79 -18.15 13.04
N CYS A 473 -15.78 -17.36 13.42
CA CYS A 473 -14.39 -17.82 13.44
C CYS A 473 -14.14 -18.96 14.44
N ASP A 474 -14.90 -19.03 15.53
CA ASP A 474 -14.76 -20.10 16.53
C ASP A 474 -15.37 -21.42 16.02
N GLY A 475 -16.44 -21.34 15.27
CA GLY A 475 -17.03 -22.50 14.59
C GLY A 475 -16.14 -23.06 13.48
N GLU A 476 -15.53 -22.18 12.67
CA GLU A 476 -14.60 -22.59 11.60
C GLU A 476 -13.30 -23.23 12.12
N ALA A 477 -12.82 -22.81 13.30
CA ALA A 477 -11.62 -23.39 13.93
C ALA A 477 -11.84 -24.83 14.43
N ARG A 478 -13.08 -25.27 14.56
CA ARG A 478 -13.46 -26.63 15.02
C ARG A 478 -13.67 -27.62 13.87
N LEU A 479 -13.70 -27.14 12.63
CA LEU A 479 -13.81 -27.92 11.40
C LEU A 479 -12.45 -28.14 10.74
#